data_ce5fdc3623db1a34192f5893f4ac1603
#
_entry.id   ce5fdc3623db1a34192f5893f4ac1603
#
_cell.length_a   1.000
_cell.length_b   1.000
_cell.length_c   1.000
_cell.angle_alpha   90.00
_cell.angle_beta   90.00
_cell.angle_gamma   90.00
#
_symmetry.space_group_name_H-M   'P 1'
#
loop_
_entity.id
_entity.type
_entity.pdbx_description
1 polymer ?
#
loop_
_entity_poly.entity_id
_entity_poly.type
_entity_poly.pdbx_seq_one_letter_code
_entity_poly.pdbx_strand_id
1 'polypeptide(L)'
;MKITYTSILSAICSSILLLGFLSVYIWKKQENYSLYEVKLLIFCTVLTGVRLFFPIDICGISHTIGIKILYPELCRFMRGKIGFLSHFSVLFLISLLGSFLILVQKSLSYISFIKLIKEIRPIEYIRVKKYKKVKKIPILKVDSIEDKFIVGIKNQYIIIPNIDEETKKIVLLHEVGHYIKRDLFLKCFFEILCLLYWWNPLVYIVRYYFSNILEIRNDLIVCNELSEIEKIHYVEILLKMSRTKALKRRGTLSFLMEVF
;
A
#
# COMPACT_ATOMS: atom_id res chain seq x y z
N MET A 1 18.46 13.07 -21.78
CA MET A 1 17.40 12.19 -21.26
C MET A 1 16.07 12.83 -21.62
N LYS A 2 15.32 12.28 -22.55
CA LYS A 2 14.02 12.86 -22.98
C LYS A 2 12.92 11.88 -22.62
N ILE A 3 11.93 12.32 -21.87
CA ILE A 3 10.70 11.57 -21.65
C ILE A 3 9.85 11.74 -22.90
N THR A 4 9.66 10.66 -23.64
CA THR A 4 8.82 10.64 -24.83
C THR A 4 7.53 9.88 -24.55
N TYR A 5 6.48 10.07 -25.35
CA TYR A 5 5.26 9.28 -25.18
C TYR A 5 5.52 7.77 -25.34
N THR A 6 6.54 7.40 -26.14
CA THR A 6 6.95 5.99 -26.30
C THR A 6 7.57 5.42 -25.04
N SER A 7 8.35 6.20 -24.28
CA SER A 7 8.93 5.76 -23.00
C SER A 7 7.87 5.56 -21.94
N ILE A 8 6.88 6.44 -21.87
CA ILE A 8 5.74 6.31 -20.94
C ILE A 8 4.92 5.07 -21.29
N LEU A 9 4.59 4.87 -22.57
CA LEU A 9 3.82 3.71 -23.00
C LEU A 9 4.55 2.40 -22.73
N SER A 10 5.85 2.33 -23.05
CA SER A 10 6.71 1.18 -22.76
C SER A 10 6.79 0.89 -21.24
N ALA A 11 6.93 1.92 -20.41
CA ALA A 11 6.93 1.77 -18.97
C ALA A 11 5.60 1.22 -18.45
N ILE A 12 4.48 1.73 -18.95
CA ILE A 12 3.14 1.23 -18.58
C ILE A 12 2.98 -0.23 -18.99
N CYS A 13 3.26 -0.59 -20.25
CA CYS A 13 3.13 -1.97 -20.74
C CYS A 13 4.03 -2.94 -19.99
N SER A 14 5.32 -2.62 -19.79
CA SER A 14 6.24 -3.46 -19.04
C SER A 14 5.83 -3.62 -17.58
N SER A 15 5.30 -2.57 -16.98
CA SER A 15 4.83 -2.60 -15.60
C SER A 15 3.56 -3.42 -15.44
N ILE A 16 2.63 -3.35 -16.39
CA ILE A 16 1.42 -4.18 -16.41
C ILE A 16 1.80 -5.66 -16.45
N LEU A 17 2.75 -6.05 -17.32
CA LEU A 17 3.21 -7.43 -17.42
C LEU A 17 3.88 -7.90 -16.13
N LEU A 18 4.77 -7.09 -15.54
CA LEU A 18 5.44 -7.41 -14.28
C LEU A 18 4.45 -7.50 -13.11
N LEU A 19 3.49 -6.57 -13.04
CA LEU A 19 2.45 -6.58 -12.02
C LEU A 19 1.53 -7.80 -12.18
N GLY A 20 1.17 -8.15 -13.42
CA GLY A 20 0.42 -9.37 -13.71
C GLY A 20 1.17 -10.62 -13.27
N PHE A 21 2.45 -10.72 -13.60
CA PHE A 21 3.30 -11.84 -13.16
C PHE A 21 3.40 -11.94 -11.63
N LEU A 22 3.65 -10.82 -10.95
CA LEU A 22 3.71 -10.77 -9.48
C LEU A 22 2.37 -11.19 -8.85
N SER A 23 1.25 -10.70 -9.39
CA SER A 23 -0.09 -11.07 -8.90
C SER A 23 -0.35 -12.57 -9.03
N VAL A 24 -0.02 -13.17 -10.18
CA VAL A 24 -0.17 -14.62 -10.41
C VAL A 24 0.76 -15.42 -9.50
N TYR A 25 2.02 -14.95 -9.32
CA TYR A 25 2.97 -15.61 -8.43
C TYR A 25 2.48 -15.62 -6.97
N ILE A 26 2.01 -14.48 -6.48
CA ILE A 26 1.46 -14.32 -5.14
C ILE A 26 0.21 -15.21 -4.96
N TRP A 27 -0.68 -15.21 -5.97
CA TRP A 27 -1.91 -16.02 -5.94
C TRP A 27 -1.62 -17.53 -5.92
N LYS A 28 -0.64 -18.00 -6.70
CA LYS A 28 -0.30 -19.42 -6.81
C LYS A 28 0.35 -19.98 -5.54
N LYS A 29 1.05 -19.16 -4.77
CA LYS A 29 1.84 -19.59 -3.62
C LYS A 29 1.13 -19.34 -2.28
N GLN A 30 -0.11 -19.82 -2.14
CA GLN A 30 -1.07 -19.42 -1.11
C GLN A 30 -0.67 -19.56 0.36
N GLU A 31 0.34 -20.38 0.78
CA GLU A 31 0.46 -20.67 2.22
C GLU A 31 1.87 -20.81 2.83
N ASN A 32 2.94 -20.94 2.07
CA ASN A 32 4.27 -21.18 2.65
C ASN A 32 5.34 -20.19 2.16
N TYR A 33 5.31 -18.98 2.67
CA TYR A 33 6.36 -17.99 2.41
C TYR A 33 7.48 -18.08 3.44
N SER A 34 8.71 -18.23 2.97
CA SER A 34 9.89 -17.94 3.79
C SER A 34 10.07 -16.42 3.94
N LEU A 35 10.68 -15.98 5.03
CA LEU A 35 10.97 -14.56 5.24
C LEU A 35 11.81 -13.94 4.11
N TYR A 36 12.70 -14.74 3.51
CA TYR A 36 13.53 -14.32 2.38
C TYR A 36 12.67 -14.04 1.13
N GLU A 37 11.75 -14.94 0.79
CA GLU A 37 10.84 -14.78 -0.35
C GLU A 37 9.94 -13.56 -0.20
N VAL A 38 9.41 -13.34 1.00
CA VAL A 38 8.60 -12.14 1.30
C VAL A 38 9.40 -10.85 1.10
N LYS A 39 10.65 -10.80 1.57
CA LYS A 39 11.53 -9.65 1.34
C LYS A 39 11.83 -9.43 -0.14
N LEU A 40 12.06 -10.51 -0.90
CA LEU A 40 12.29 -10.44 -2.35
C LEU A 40 11.05 -9.93 -3.08
N LEU A 41 9.85 -10.42 -2.74
CA LEU A 41 8.59 -9.93 -3.31
C LEU A 41 8.37 -8.44 -3.04
N ILE A 42 8.63 -7.98 -1.82
CA ILE A 42 8.57 -6.55 -1.48
C ILE A 42 9.54 -5.76 -2.36
N PHE A 43 10.78 -6.21 -2.48
CA PHE A 43 11.79 -5.54 -3.29
C PHE A 43 11.36 -5.46 -4.77
N CYS A 44 10.93 -6.56 -5.38
CA CYS A 44 10.46 -6.59 -6.76
C CYS A 44 9.23 -5.69 -6.97
N THR A 45 8.28 -5.70 -6.03
CA THR A 45 7.07 -4.87 -6.13
C THR A 45 7.40 -3.38 -6.01
N VAL A 46 8.30 -3.00 -5.10
CA VAL A 46 8.76 -1.61 -4.97
C VAL A 46 9.53 -1.19 -6.21
N LEU A 47 10.42 -2.04 -6.74
CA LEU A 47 11.17 -1.74 -7.97
C LEU A 47 10.25 -1.49 -9.16
N THR A 48 9.19 -2.31 -9.30
CA THR A 48 8.16 -2.12 -10.33
C THR A 48 7.41 -0.80 -10.12
N GLY A 49 7.07 -0.46 -8.88
CA GLY A 49 6.45 0.83 -8.53
C GLY A 49 7.36 2.03 -8.87
N VAL A 50 8.65 1.93 -8.60
CA VAL A 50 9.65 2.97 -8.99
C VAL A 50 9.73 3.11 -10.50
N ARG A 51 9.69 2.00 -11.26
CA ARG A 51 9.65 2.02 -12.73
C ARG A 51 8.41 2.72 -13.28
N LEU A 52 7.25 2.52 -12.64
CA LEU A 52 6.02 3.25 -12.99
C LEU A 52 6.14 4.74 -12.69
N PHE A 53 6.76 5.09 -11.56
CA PHE A 53 6.91 6.49 -11.15
C PHE A 53 7.89 7.26 -12.06
N PHE A 54 8.97 6.59 -12.47
CA PHE A 54 10.00 7.14 -13.36
C PHE A 54 10.07 6.33 -14.65
N PRO A 55 9.25 6.67 -15.68
CA PRO A 55 9.28 6.01 -16.98
C PRO A 55 10.49 6.46 -17.80
N ILE A 56 11.69 6.12 -17.35
CA ILE A 56 12.95 6.52 -17.98
C ILE A 56 13.41 5.40 -18.90
N ASP A 57 13.66 5.71 -20.15
CA ASP A 57 14.32 4.78 -21.06
C ASP A 57 15.82 4.73 -20.77
N ILE A 58 16.30 3.54 -20.42
CA ILE A 58 17.74 3.29 -20.28
C ILE A 58 18.28 3.10 -21.69
N CYS A 59 19.00 4.11 -22.21
CA CYS A 59 19.71 4.01 -23.48
C CYS A 59 20.58 2.75 -23.50
N GLY A 60 20.34 1.86 -24.48
CA GLY A 60 21.11 0.63 -24.67
C GLY A 60 20.31 -0.68 -24.55
N ILE A 61 19.13 -0.67 -23.94
CA ILE A 61 18.24 -1.82 -23.89
C ILE A 61 16.97 -1.50 -24.69
N SER A 62 17.14 -1.33 -26.00
CA SER A 62 16.03 -1.06 -26.93
C SER A 62 15.44 -2.33 -27.56
N HIS A 63 15.48 -3.47 -26.86
CA HIS A 63 14.68 -4.60 -27.26
C HIS A 63 13.24 -4.36 -26.79
N THR A 64 12.49 -3.64 -27.62
CA THR A 64 11.04 -3.58 -27.50
C THR A 64 10.51 -5.00 -27.73
N ILE A 65 10.04 -5.63 -26.66
CA ILE A 65 9.11 -6.76 -26.78
C ILE A 65 7.81 -6.12 -27.31
N GLY A 66 7.85 -5.72 -28.60
CA GLY A 66 6.72 -5.12 -29.27
C GLY A 66 5.81 -6.23 -29.73
N ILE A 67 4.57 -6.21 -29.27
CA ILE A 67 3.49 -6.83 -30.03
C ILE A 67 3.47 -6.09 -31.36
N LYS A 68 4.12 -6.68 -32.39
CA LYS A 68 4.45 -6.01 -33.68
C LYS A 68 3.26 -5.36 -34.39
N ILE A 69 2.04 -5.79 -34.06
CA ILE A 69 0.80 -5.29 -34.68
C ILE A 69 0.16 -4.18 -33.84
N LEU A 70 0.04 -4.37 -32.53
CA LEU A 70 -0.71 -3.45 -31.65
C LEU A 70 0.05 -2.16 -31.35
N TYR A 71 1.37 -2.23 -31.20
CA TYR A 71 2.19 -1.09 -30.82
C TYR A 71 2.24 0.04 -31.87
N PRO A 72 2.43 -0.23 -33.19
CA PRO A 72 2.40 0.81 -34.18
C PRO A 72 1.05 1.50 -34.33
N GLU A 73 -0.06 0.74 -34.26
CA GLU A 73 -1.42 1.28 -34.32
C GLU A 73 -1.72 2.17 -33.11
N LEU A 74 -1.33 1.74 -31.90
CA LEU A 74 -1.47 2.53 -30.70
C LEU A 74 -0.65 3.83 -30.76
N CYS A 75 0.58 3.77 -31.28
CA CYS A 75 1.41 4.96 -31.51
C CYS A 75 0.79 5.91 -32.57
N ARG A 76 0.20 5.37 -33.61
CA ARG A 76 -0.51 6.16 -34.63
C ARG A 76 -1.72 6.86 -34.03
N PHE A 77 -2.53 6.14 -33.26
CA PHE A 77 -3.66 6.69 -32.53
C PHE A 77 -3.22 7.82 -31.58
N MET A 78 -2.20 7.59 -30.75
CA MET A 78 -1.71 8.59 -29.80
C MET A 78 -1.16 9.87 -30.44
N ARG A 79 -0.65 9.79 -31.70
CA ARG A 79 -0.20 10.94 -32.49
C ARG A 79 -1.34 11.70 -33.17
N GLY A 80 -2.50 11.09 -33.34
CA GLY A 80 -3.68 11.74 -33.90
C GLY A 80 -3.99 13.03 -33.14
N LYS A 81 -4.59 14.01 -33.83
CA LYS A 81 -4.87 15.33 -33.27
C LYS A 81 -6.37 15.56 -33.10
N ILE A 82 -6.75 16.21 -32.02
CA ILE A 82 -8.07 16.80 -31.76
C ILE A 82 -7.80 18.31 -31.66
N GLY A 83 -8.11 19.08 -32.70
CA GLY A 83 -7.75 20.49 -32.77
C GLY A 83 -6.22 20.68 -32.69
N PHE A 84 -5.77 21.43 -31.67
CA PHE A 84 -4.34 21.71 -31.47
C PHE A 84 -3.62 20.65 -30.63
N LEU A 85 -4.34 19.75 -29.96
CA LEU A 85 -3.79 18.76 -29.02
C LEU A 85 -3.73 17.38 -29.65
N SER A 86 -2.67 16.61 -29.32
CA SER A 86 -2.63 15.19 -29.65
C SER A 86 -3.58 14.40 -28.73
N HIS A 87 -4.07 13.24 -29.20
CA HIS A 87 -4.87 12.32 -28.36
C HIS A 87 -4.15 12.01 -27.06
N PHE A 88 -2.83 11.81 -27.11
CA PHE A 88 -2.01 11.60 -25.91
C PHE A 88 -2.10 12.77 -24.94
N SER A 89 -2.01 14.02 -25.42
CA SER A 89 -2.10 15.20 -24.55
C SER A 89 -3.47 15.33 -23.90
N VAL A 90 -4.54 15.03 -24.62
CA VAL A 90 -5.90 15.05 -24.07
C VAL A 90 -6.06 13.99 -22.99
N LEU A 91 -5.66 12.74 -23.26
CA LEU A 91 -5.73 11.65 -22.26
C LEU A 91 -4.86 11.94 -21.02
N PHE A 92 -3.69 12.53 -21.24
CA PHE A 92 -2.81 12.93 -20.13
C PHE A 92 -3.44 14.02 -19.25
N LEU A 93 -4.07 15.03 -19.85
CA LEU A 93 -4.79 16.08 -19.10
C LEU A 93 -5.98 15.51 -18.33
N ILE A 94 -6.76 14.61 -18.92
CA ILE A 94 -7.85 13.91 -18.24
C ILE A 94 -7.31 13.10 -17.05
N SER A 95 -6.20 12.38 -17.26
CA SER A 95 -5.56 11.61 -16.18
C SER A 95 -5.08 12.51 -15.05
N LEU A 96 -4.46 13.65 -15.35
CA LEU A 96 -4.03 14.62 -14.33
C LEU A 96 -5.21 15.22 -13.56
N LEU A 97 -6.29 15.59 -14.28
CA LEU A 97 -7.48 16.14 -13.64
C LEU A 97 -8.12 15.11 -12.67
N GLY A 98 -8.28 13.86 -13.11
CA GLY A 98 -8.80 12.79 -12.25
C GLY A 98 -7.91 12.55 -11.03
N SER A 99 -6.59 12.49 -11.22
CA SER A 99 -5.62 12.37 -10.11
C SER A 99 -5.74 13.53 -9.12
N PHE A 100 -5.89 14.76 -9.62
CA PHE A 100 -6.05 15.95 -8.78
C PHE A 100 -7.34 15.90 -7.96
N LEU A 101 -8.47 15.54 -8.56
CA LEU A 101 -9.75 15.42 -7.86
C LEU A 101 -9.68 14.36 -6.75
N ILE A 102 -9.11 13.19 -7.03
CA ILE A 102 -8.93 12.12 -6.04
C ILE A 102 -7.97 12.59 -4.92
N LEU A 103 -6.90 13.30 -5.26
CA LEU A 103 -5.96 13.84 -4.28
C LEU A 103 -6.65 14.82 -3.33
N VAL A 104 -7.45 15.75 -3.86
CA VAL A 104 -8.21 16.70 -3.05
C VAL A 104 -9.16 15.97 -2.11
N GLN A 105 -9.95 15.03 -2.63
CA GLN A 105 -10.89 14.24 -1.83
C GLN A 105 -10.17 13.48 -0.69
N LYS A 106 -9.09 12.74 -1.00
CA LYS A 106 -8.30 12.02 0.00
C LYS A 106 -7.67 12.96 1.02
N SER A 107 -7.13 14.09 0.58
CA SER A 107 -6.51 15.07 1.47
C SER A 107 -7.52 15.68 2.45
N LEU A 108 -8.72 16.02 2.00
CA LEU A 108 -9.78 16.53 2.85
C LEU A 108 -10.22 15.48 3.88
N SER A 109 -10.43 14.24 3.44
CA SER A 109 -10.77 13.12 4.33
C SER A 109 -9.68 12.87 5.39
N TYR A 110 -8.41 12.89 4.98
CA TYR A 110 -7.28 12.72 5.89
C TYR A 110 -7.19 13.87 6.92
N ILE A 111 -7.36 15.12 6.49
CA ILE A 111 -7.32 16.29 7.39
C ILE A 111 -8.46 16.21 8.43
N SER A 112 -9.67 15.85 7.98
CA SER A 112 -10.83 15.69 8.88
C SER A 112 -10.58 14.57 9.89
N PHE A 113 -10.04 13.43 9.44
CA PHE A 113 -9.72 12.30 10.30
C PHE A 113 -8.62 12.64 11.33
N ILE A 114 -7.56 13.32 10.93
CA ILE A 114 -6.49 13.75 11.86
C ILE A 114 -6.99 14.79 12.87
N LYS A 115 -7.94 15.64 12.49
CA LYS A 115 -8.57 16.56 13.45
C LYS A 115 -9.32 15.79 14.55
N LEU A 116 -10.14 14.82 14.17
CA LEU A 116 -10.84 13.95 15.14
C LEU A 116 -9.88 13.21 16.07
N ILE A 117 -8.81 12.64 15.52
CA ILE A 117 -7.80 11.92 16.33
C ILE A 117 -7.12 12.83 17.34
N LYS A 118 -6.82 14.08 16.99
CA LYS A 118 -6.15 15.03 17.90
C LYS A 118 -7.03 15.45 19.09
N GLU A 119 -8.33 15.33 18.99
CA GLU A 119 -9.28 15.61 20.08
C GLU A 119 -9.32 14.47 21.10
N ILE A 120 -8.88 13.28 20.73
CA ILE A 120 -8.85 12.12 21.61
C ILE A 120 -7.61 12.17 22.50
N ARG A 121 -7.81 12.08 23.80
CA ARG A 121 -6.69 12.03 24.75
C ARG A 121 -6.00 10.66 24.68
N PRO A 122 -4.66 10.62 24.60
CA PRO A 122 -3.93 9.36 24.65
C PRO A 122 -4.06 8.72 26.02
N ILE A 123 -4.31 7.40 26.04
CA ILE A 123 -4.38 6.63 27.29
C ILE A 123 -2.98 6.39 27.83
N GLU A 124 -2.07 6.02 26.93
CA GLU A 124 -0.71 5.62 27.25
C GLU A 124 0.26 6.04 26.15
N TYR A 125 1.56 5.96 26.48
CA TYR A 125 2.65 6.20 25.52
C TYR A 125 3.57 4.98 25.51
N ILE A 126 3.74 4.37 24.35
CA ILE A 126 4.76 3.33 24.17
C ILE A 126 6.09 3.95 23.75
N ARG A 127 7.18 3.51 24.39
CA ARG A 127 8.54 3.92 24.04
C ARG A 127 9.14 2.91 23.07
N VAL A 128 9.34 3.33 21.82
CA VAL A 128 9.93 2.48 20.79
C VAL A 128 11.34 2.99 20.47
N LYS A 129 12.32 2.12 20.65
CA LYS A 129 13.70 2.39 20.24
C LYS A 129 13.85 2.08 18.76
N LYS A 130 14.09 3.11 17.95
CA LYS A 130 14.33 2.96 16.52
C LYS A 130 15.69 3.54 16.18
N TYR A 131 16.62 2.69 15.73
CA TYR A 131 18.03 3.06 15.58
C TYR A 131 18.60 3.59 16.91
N LYS A 132 19.18 4.80 16.91
CA LYS A 132 19.74 5.44 18.12
C LYS A 132 18.75 6.36 18.85
N LYS A 133 17.50 6.48 18.39
CA LYS A 133 16.50 7.39 18.95
C LYS A 133 15.35 6.63 19.60
N VAL A 134 14.93 7.09 20.76
CA VAL A 134 13.72 6.62 21.43
C VAL A 134 12.60 7.60 21.10
N LYS A 135 11.51 7.10 20.52
CA LYS A 135 10.32 7.90 20.25
C LYS A 135 9.17 7.40 21.11
N LYS A 136 8.42 8.33 21.69
CA LYS A 136 7.17 8.05 22.38
C LYS A 136 6.02 8.09 21.35
N ILE A 137 5.25 7.02 21.26
CA ILE A 137 4.09 6.92 20.39
C ILE A 137 2.86 6.90 21.27
N PRO A 138 1.91 7.83 21.08
CA PRO A 138 0.66 7.83 21.82
C PRO A 138 -0.24 6.69 21.38
N ILE A 139 -0.87 6.02 22.34
CA ILE A 139 -1.87 5.00 22.13
C ILE A 139 -3.23 5.62 22.41
N LEU A 140 -4.12 5.52 21.43
CA LEU A 140 -5.49 6.01 21.51
C LEU A 140 -6.43 4.82 21.56
N LYS A 141 -7.38 4.85 22.51
CA LYS A 141 -8.46 3.87 22.59
C LYS A 141 -9.72 4.51 22.05
N VAL A 142 -10.36 3.83 21.11
CA VAL A 142 -11.56 4.33 20.45
C VAL A 142 -12.60 3.22 20.39
N ASP A 143 -13.67 3.38 21.17
CA ASP A 143 -14.70 2.34 21.30
C ASP A 143 -15.52 2.13 20.02
N SER A 144 -15.62 3.16 19.17
CA SER A 144 -16.31 3.08 17.89
C SER A 144 -15.51 2.39 16.78
N ILE A 145 -14.23 2.08 17.01
CA ILE A 145 -13.34 1.47 16.03
C ILE A 145 -13.11 0.00 16.45
N GLU A 146 -13.20 -0.88 15.49
CA GLU A 146 -13.08 -2.33 15.68
C GLU A 146 -11.72 -2.87 15.24
N ASP A 147 -10.99 -2.08 14.47
CA ASP A 147 -9.70 -2.47 13.92
C ASP A 147 -8.57 -1.69 14.59
N LYS A 148 -7.40 -2.30 14.57
CA LYS A 148 -6.16 -1.71 15.03
C LYS A 148 -5.40 -1.13 13.85
N PHE A 149 -4.80 0.04 13.98
CA PHE A 149 -3.97 0.61 12.92
C PHE A 149 -3.09 1.76 13.41
N ILE A 150 -2.03 2.00 12.66
CA ILE A 150 -1.14 3.14 12.87
C ILE A 150 -1.53 4.25 11.91
N VAL A 151 -1.67 5.45 12.44
CA VAL A 151 -2.05 6.65 11.69
C VAL A 151 -1.01 7.74 11.86
N GLY A 152 -0.88 8.56 10.82
CA GLY A 152 -0.06 9.76 10.84
C GLY A 152 1.34 9.54 10.27
N ILE A 153 1.72 10.37 9.29
CA ILE A 153 3.02 10.27 8.62
C ILE A 153 4.14 10.84 9.50
N LYS A 154 3.96 12.04 10.04
CA LYS A 154 4.96 12.74 10.86
C LYS A 154 4.82 12.40 12.35
N ASN A 155 3.62 12.57 12.88
CA ASN A 155 3.24 12.21 14.23
C ASN A 155 2.36 10.96 14.16
N GLN A 156 2.91 9.83 14.57
CA GLN A 156 2.21 8.56 14.48
C GLN A 156 1.48 8.26 15.77
N TYR A 157 0.27 7.75 15.64
CA TYR A 157 -0.63 7.31 16.69
C TYR A 157 -0.94 5.85 16.46
N ILE A 158 -0.98 5.05 17.52
CA ILE A 158 -1.50 3.69 17.48
C ILE A 158 -2.94 3.76 18.00
N ILE A 159 -3.88 3.35 17.17
CA ILE A 159 -5.30 3.29 17.53
C ILE A 159 -5.65 1.84 17.79
N ILE A 160 -6.28 1.60 18.94
CA ILE A 160 -6.73 0.28 19.36
C ILE A 160 -8.21 0.32 19.79
N PRO A 161 -8.97 -0.74 19.52
CA PRO A 161 -10.33 -0.89 20.05
C PRO A 161 -10.32 -1.11 21.56
N ASN A 162 -11.50 -1.20 22.17
CA ASN A 162 -11.63 -1.59 23.57
C ASN A 162 -11.41 -3.10 23.71
N ILE A 163 -10.25 -3.50 24.18
CA ILE A 163 -9.78 -4.87 24.32
C ILE A 163 -9.14 -5.08 25.71
N ASP A 164 -9.08 -6.31 26.15
CA ASP A 164 -8.40 -6.71 27.38
C ASP A 164 -6.89 -6.49 27.32
N GLU A 165 -6.23 -6.40 28.45
CA GLU A 165 -4.80 -6.07 28.57
C GLU A 165 -3.88 -7.12 27.92
N GLU A 166 -4.28 -8.39 27.89
CA GLU A 166 -3.52 -9.47 27.26
C GLU A 166 -3.54 -9.33 25.74
N THR A 167 -4.72 -9.19 25.16
CA THR A 167 -4.91 -8.89 23.73
C THR A 167 -4.19 -7.60 23.32
N LYS A 168 -4.26 -6.56 24.17
CA LYS A 168 -3.60 -5.27 23.93
C LYS A 168 -2.08 -5.43 23.77
N LYS A 169 -1.41 -6.23 24.61
CA LYS A 169 0.04 -6.46 24.50
C LYS A 169 0.42 -7.04 23.14
N ILE A 170 -0.31 -8.04 22.68
CA ILE A 170 -0.08 -8.70 21.39
C ILE A 170 -0.36 -7.76 20.23
N VAL A 171 -1.46 -7.01 20.29
CA VAL A 171 -1.80 -6.00 19.30
C VAL A 171 -0.71 -4.93 19.20
N LEU A 172 -0.23 -4.43 20.33
CA LEU A 172 0.85 -3.44 20.36
C LEU A 172 2.16 -3.98 19.80
N LEU A 173 2.50 -5.25 20.10
CA LEU A 173 3.69 -5.91 19.52
C LEU A 173 3.62 -5.93 18.00
N HIS A 174 2.46 -6.31 17.44
CA HIS A 174 2.21 -6.32 16.01
C HIS A 174 2.32 -4.91 15.39
N GLU A 175 1.64 -3.91 15.95
CA GLU A 175 1.64 -2.54 15.44
C GLU A 175 3.03 -1.88 15.52
N VAL A 176 3.76 -2.11 16.61
CA VAL A 176 5.15 -1.64 16.75
C VAL A 176 6.06 -2.25 15.68
N GLY A 177 5.81 -3.50 15.29
CA GLY A 177 6.49 -4.13 14.16
C GLY A 177 6.36 -3.32 12.87
N HIS A 178 5.14 -2.94 12.49
CA HIS A 178 4.88 -2.06 11.32
C HIS A 178 5.56 -0.69 11.45
N TYR A 179 5.52 -0.12 12.65
CA TYR A 179 6.19 1.15 12.92
C TYR A 179 7.71 1.08 12.68
N ILE A 180 8.38 0.07 13.22
CA ILE A 180 9.82 -0.11 13.08
C ILE A 180 10.21 -0.27 11.61
N LYS A 181 9.45 -1.05 10.85
CA LYS A 181 9.71 -1.37 9.44
C LYS A 181 9.26 -0.30 8.46
N ARG A 182 8.61 0.78 8.94
CA ARG A 182 8.09 1.89 8.13
C ARG A 182 7.06 1.44 7.08
N ASP A 183 6.22 0.48 7.41
CA ASP A 183 5.24 -0.07 6.49
C ASP A 183 4.23 0.97 6.01
N LEU A 184 3.86 1.91 6.89
CA LEU A 184 3.01 3.04 6.52
C LEU A 184 3.61 3.85 5.37
N PHE A 185 4.93 4.05 5.34
CA PHE A 185 5.59 4.79 4.26
C PHE A 185 5.52 4.02 2.93
N LEU A 186 5.71 2.70 2.98
CA LEU A 186 5.56 1.83 1.81
C LEU A 186 4.11 1.81 1.31
N LYS A 187 3.13 1.73 2.22
CA LYS A 187 1.69 1.83 1.87
C LYS A 187 1.39 3.17 1.21
N CYS A 188 1.89 4.30 1.75
CA CYS A 188 1.73 5.63 1.12
C CYS A 188 2.32 5.71 -0.28
N PHE A 189 3.46 5.07 -0.55
CA PHE A 189 4.05 5.02 -1.87
C PHE A 189 3.10 4.38 -2.89
N PHE A 190 2.46 3.25 -2.55
CA PHE A 190 1.46 2.60 -3.41
C PHE A 190 0.17 3.40 -3.53
N GLU A 191 -0.24 4.15 -2.51
CA GLU A 191 -1.37 5.09 -2.61
C GLU A 191 -1.11 6.19 -3.64
N ILE A 192 0.12 6.73 -3.69
CA ILE A 192 0.51 7.72 -4.70
C ILE A 192 0.47 7.09 -6.11
N LEU A 193 0.92 5.84 -6.27
CA LEU A 193 0.80 5.13 -7.55
C LEU A 193 -0.66 4.93 -7.96
N CYS A 194 -1.55 4.52 -7.04
CA CYS A 194 -2.98 4.41 -7.31
C CYS A 194 -3.60 5.75 -7.70
N LEU A 195 -3.11 6.85 -7.14
CA LEU A 195 -3.55 8.19 -7.48
C LEU A 195 -3.12 8.60 -8.89
N LEU A 196 -1.88 8.32 -9.28
CA LEU A 196 -1.35 8.63 -10.62
C LEU A 196 -1.98 7.76 -11.70
N TYR A 197 -2.21 6.48 -11.39
CA TYR A 197 -2.76 5.48 -12.30
C TYR A 197 -4.18 5.06 -11.91
N TRP A 198 -5.01 6.03 -11.48
CA TRP A 198 -6.36 5.78 -10.98
C TRP A 198 -7.25 5.01 -11.95
N TRP A 199 -6.97 5.14 -13.25
CA TRP A 199 -7.66 4.45 -14.33
C TRP A 199 -7.19 3.00 -14.56
N ASN A 200 -6.09 2.57 -13.91
CA ASN A 200 -5.49 1.23 -14.10
C ASN A 200 -5.88 0.29 -12.91
N PRO A 201 -6.77 -0.69 -13.13
CA PRO A 201 -7.21 -1.58 -12.05
C PRO A 201 -6.07 -2.45 -11.48
N LEU A 202 -5.02 -2.76 -12.27
CA LEU A 202 -3.91 -3.59 -11.82
C LEU A 202 -3.14 -2.97 -10.65
N VAL A 203 -3.02 -1.64 -10.61
CA VAL A 203 -2.31 -0.96 -9.52
C VAL A 203 -3.03 -1.16 -8.18
N TYR A 204 -4.38 -1.18 -8.18
CA TYR A 204 -5.17 -1.47 -6.99
C TYR A 204 -5.01 -2.93 -6.53
N ILE A 205 -4.96 -3.88 -7.47
CA ILE A 205 -4.71 -5.29 -7.17
C ILE A 205 -3.34 -5.45 -6.53
N VAL A 206 -2.30 -4.82 -7.10
CA VAL A 206 -0.96 -4.87 -6.54
C VAL A 206 -0.89 -4.23 -5.17
N ARG A 207 -1.53 -3.06 -4.96
CA ARG A 207 -1.63 -2.43 -3.65
C ARG A 207 -2.22 -3.37 -2.61
N TYR A 208 -3.31 -4.06 -2.95
CA TYR A 208 -3.96 -5.03 -2.07
C TYR A 208 -3.00 -6.17 -1.70
N TYR A 209 -2.40 -6.84 -2.69
CA TYR A 209 -1.44 -7.92 -2.41
C TYR A 209 -0.21 -7.44 -1.68
N PHE A 210 0.29 -6.24 -2.00
CA PHE A 210 1.43 -5.66 -1.30
C PHE A 210 1.14 -5.42 0.17
N SER A 211 -0.04 -4.90 0.51
CA SER A 211 -0.47 -4.77 1.90
C SER A 211 -0.48 -6.13 2.62
N ASN A 212 -1.03 -7.17 2.01
CA ASN A 212 -1.03 -8.51 2.58
C ASN A 212 0.39 -9.07 2.80
N ILE A 213 1.31 -8.83 1.86
CA ILE A 213 2.71 -9.24 2.00
C ILE A 213 3.39 -8.53 3.17
N LEU A 214 3.08 -7.25 3.41
CA LEU A 214 3.60 -6.52 4.57
C LEU A 214 3.10 -7.11 5.88
N GLU A 215 1.81 -7.52 5.95
CA GLU A 215 1.24 -8.22 7.11
C GLU A 215 1.97 -9.55 7.34
N ILE A 216 2.07 -10.43 6.33
CA ILE A 216 2.78 -11.72 6.41
C ILE A 216 4.23 -11.51 6.89
N ARG A 217 4.94 -10.53 6.33
CA ARG A 217 6.30 -10.21 6.78
C ARG A 217 6.34 -9.82 8.25
N ASN A 218 5.40 -9.01 8.69
CA ASN A 218 5.37 -8.54 10.08
C ASN A 218 5.11 -9.71 11.02
N ASP A 219 4.13 -10.56 10.71
CA ASP A 219 3.79 -11.74 11.49
C ASP A 219 4.95 -12.73 11.58
N LEU A 220 5.62 -13.03 10.45
CA LEU A 220 6.79 -13.92 10.43
C LEU A 220 7.92 -13.40 11.33
N ILE A 221 8.16 -12.10 11.35
CA ILE A 221 9.22 -11.52 12.18
C ILE A 221 8.83 -11.56 13.66
N VAL A 222 7.60 -11.22 14.00
CA VAL A 222 7.11 -11.30 15.39
C VAL A 222 7.15 -12.76 15.86
N CYS A 223 6.65 -13.70 15.08
CA CYS A 223 6.67 -15.12 15.43
C CYS A 223 8.09 -15.67 15.62
N ASN A 224 9.09 -15.18 14.90
CA ASN A 224 10.47 -15.64 15.07
C ASN A 224 11.10 -15.17 16.41
N GLU A 225 10.54 -14.16 17.06
CA GLU A 225 11.00 -13.64 18.34
C GLU A 225 10.26 -14.27 19.54
N LEU A 226 9.18 -15.03 19.30
CA LEU A 226 8.32 -15.64 20.29
C LEU A 226 8.66 -17.13 20.51
N SER A 227 8.42 -17.62 21.73
CA SER A 227 8.41 -19.06 22.04
C SER A 227 7.23 -19.76 21.35
N GLU A 228 7.25 -21.10 21.26
CA GLU A 228 6.17 -21.83 20.56
C GLU A 228 4.79 -21.62 21.18
N ILE A 229 4.71 -21.52 22.50
CA ILE A 229 3.45 -21.27 23.22
C ILE A 229 2.95 -19.84 22.92
N GLU A 230 3.83 -18.86 22.96
CA GLU A 230 3.49 -17.48 22.66
C GLU A 230 3.10 -17.29 21.18
N LYS A 231 3.66 -18.04 20.25
CA LYS A 231 3.25 -18.05 18.84
C LYS A 231 1.81 -18.49 18.68
N ILE A 232 1.42 -19.59 19.34
CA ILE A 232 0.05 -20.10 19.28
C ILE A 232 -0.92 -19.02 19.79
N HIS A 233 -0.61 -18.44 20.93
CA HIS A 233 -1.43 -17.38 21.53
C HIS A 233 -1.51 -16.13 20.65
N TYR A 234 -0.40 -15.70 20.05
CA TYR A 234 -0.34 -14.61 19.09
C TYR A 234 -1.27 -14.84 17.89
N VAL A 235 -1.19 -16.02 17.27
CA VAL A 235 -2.02 -16.37 16.12
C VAL A 235 -3.50 -16.45 16.49
N GLU A 236 -3.84 -17.03 17.65
CA GLU A 236 -5.22 -17.12 18.13
C GLU A 236 -5.86 -15.74 18.29
N ILE A 237 -5.14 -14.79 18.91
CA ILE A 237 -5.62 -13.41 19.09
C ILE A 237 -5.81 -12.72 17.74
N LEU A 238 -4.86 -12.83 16.82
CA LEU A 238 -5.00 -12.23 15.48
C LEU A 238 -6.17 -12.83 14.70
N LEU A 239 -6.38 -14.14 14.78
CA LEU A 239 -7.53 -14.81 14.15
C LEU A 239 -8.85 -14.36 14.77
N LYS A 240 -8.93 -14.24 16.10
CA LYS A 240 -10.11 -13.73 16.80
C LYS A 240 -10.47 -12.33 16.31
N MET A 241 -9.50 -11.43 16.22
CA MET A 241 -9.72 -10.07 15.72
C MET A 241 -10.16 -10.05 14.24
N SER A 242 -9.52 -10.85 13.39
CA SER A 242 -9.88 -10.92 11.97
C SER A 242 -11.30 -11.46 11.74
N ARG A 243 -11.73 -12.47 12.51
CA ARG A 243 -13.10 -13.01 12.47
C ARG A 243 -14.13 -11.98 12.88
N THR A 244 -13.88 -11.22 13.95
CA THR A 244 -14.77 -10.15 14.40
C THR A 244 -14.95 -9.10 13.31
N LYS A 245 -13.85 -8.71 12.65
CA LYS A 245 -13.87 -7.80 11.50
C LYS A 245 -14.67 -8.35 10.32
N ALA A 246 -14.50 -9.62 9.95
CA ALA A 246 -15.19 -10.24 8.83
C ALA A 246 -16.71 -10.37 9.06
N LEU A 247 -17.15 -10.71 10.28
CA LEU A 247 -18.54 -10.82 10.62
C LEU A 247 -19.28 -9.48 10.54
N LYS A 248 -18.61 -8.40 10.95
CA LYS A 248 -19.22 -7.06 10.97
C LYS A 248 -19.14 -6.34 9.62
N ARG A 249 -18.14 -6.61 8.76
CA ARG A 249 -18.12 -6.11 7.36
C ARG A 249 -19.36 -6.49 6.55
N ARG A 250 -20.07 -7.56 6.92
CA ARG A 250 -21.36 -7.92 6.31
C ARG A 250 -22.52 -6.98 6.71
N GLY A 251 -22.32 -6.12 7.72
CA GLY A 251 -23.39 -5.27 8.27
C GLY A 251 -23.21 -3.76 8.07
N THR A 252 -22.03 -3.26 7.70
CA THR A 252 -21.78 -1.82 7.58
C THR A 252 -20.88 -1.48 6.42
N LEU A 253 -21.26 -0.43 5.68
CA LEU A 253 -20.48 0.20 4.61
C LEU A 253 -19.15 0.75 5.16
N SER A 254 -18.09 -0.07 5.22
CA SER A 254 -16.74 0.33 5.67
C SER A 254 -15.89 0.92 4.54
N PHE A 255 -16.49 1.69 3.64
CA PHE A 255 -15.81 2.31 2.50
C PHE A 255 -14.72 3.33 2.91
N LEU A 256 -14.85 3.91 4.08
CA LEU A 256 -13.91 4.95 4.54
C LEU A 256 -12.62 4.42 5.18
N MET A 257 -12.60 3.17 5.68
CA MET A 257 -11.41 2.61 6.35
C MET A 257 -10.43 1.91 5.39
N GLU A 258 -10.83 1.61 4.16
CA GLU A 258 -9.92 1.01 3.16
C GLU A 258 -9.03 2.05 2.47
N VAL A 259 -9.25 3.33 2.75
CA VAL A 259 -8.56 4.44 2.09
C VAL A 259 -7.28 4.86 2.85
N PHE A 260 -7.09 4.38 4.05
CA PHE A 260 -5.93 4.62 4.90
C PHE A 260 -5.37 3.28 5.45
#